data_3f2dce38fb986fb12b1cc19d64202251
#
_entry.id   3f2dce38fb986fb12b1cc19d64202251
#
_cell.length_a   1.000
_cell.length_b   1.000
_cell.length_c   1.000
_cell.angle_alpha   90.00
_cell.angle_beta   90.00
_cell.angle_gamma   90.00
#
_symmetry.space_group_name_H-M   'P 1'
#
loop_
_entity.id
_entity.type
_entity.pdbx_description
1 polymer ?
#
loop_
_entity_poly.entity_id
_entity_poly.type
_entity_poly.pdbx_seq_one_letter_code
_entity_poly.pdbx_strand_id
1 'polypeptide(L)'
;GFEGHYLYLQKKYWKTKYSVNFPRMRPAENGGFQPNVIMNDRELAQLTFAMRIFDHDVDISYSTREPAQIRDNMAGLGVTTMSAESKTEPGGYYTYPQALEQFHVSDERTAVEVEHALKSLGREPVWKDWDVSFDKFTPIR
;
A
#
# COMPACT_ATOMS: atom_id res chain seq x y z
N GLY A 1 -16.18 -11.25 9.00
CA GLY A 1 -14.81 -10.71 8.98
C GLY A 1 -14.40 -10.29 7.58
N PHE A 2 -13.16 -9.82 7.43
CA PHE A 2 -12.60 -9.32 6.16
C PHE A 2 -12.76 -10.33 4.99
N GLU A 3 -12.35 -11.57 5.19
CA GLU A 3 -12.39 -12.64 4.18
C GLU A 3 -13.80 -12.83 3.60
N GLY A 4 -14.81 -12.94 4.46
CA GLY A 4 -16.20 -13.12 4.00
C GLY A 4 -16.71 -11.94 3.19
N HIS A 5 -16.31 -10.71 3.57
CA HIS A 5 -16.64 -9.52 2.82
C HIS A 5 -15.92 -9.48 1.46
N TYR A 6 -14.65 -9.84 1.45
CA TYR A 6 -13.85 -9.91 0.22
C TYR A 6 -14.43 -10.91 -0.79
N LEU A 7 -14.73 -12.14 -0.34
CA LEU A 7 -15.36 -13.17 -1.19
C LEU A 7 -16.74 -12.74 -1.71
N TYR A 8 -17.53 -12.07 -0.86
CA TYR A 8 -18.81 -11.52 -1.30
C TYR A 8 -18.64 -10.49 -2.42
N LEU A 9 -17.67 -9.58 -2.27
CA LEU A 9 -17.38 -8.58 -3.29
C LEU A 9 -16.90 -9.21 -4.60
N GLN A 10 -15.98 -10.17 -4.54
CA GLN A 10 -15.49 -10.90 -5.72
C GLN A 10 -16.63 -11.60 -6.45
N LYS A 11 -17.52 -12.25 -5.72
CA LYS A 11 -18.68 -12.93 -6.32
C LYS A 11 -19.66 -11.95 -6.96
N LYS A 12 -19.91 -10.82 -6.29
CA LYS A 12 -20.88 -9.82 -6.75
C LYS A 12 -20.34 -8.97 -7.90
N TYR A 13 -19.08 -8.61 -7.84
CA TYR A 13 -18.41 -7.72 -8.79
C TYR A 13 -17.22 -8.41 -9.46
N TRP A 14 -17.46 -9.56 -10.05
CA TRP A 14 -16.46 -10.46 -10.59
C TRP A 14 -15.60 -9.88 -11.74
N LYS A 15 -16.01 -8.76 -12.35
CA LYS A 15 -15.25 -8.03 -13.38
C LYS A 15 -14.31 -6.96 -12.79
N THR A 16 -14.34 -6.75 -11.48
CA THR A 16 -13.54 -5.72 -10.79
C THR A 16 -12.22 -6.30 -10.34
N LYS A 17 -11.13 -5.57 -10.54
CA LYS A 17 -9.86 -5.86 -9.88
C LYS A 17 -9.89 -5.31 -8.45
N TYR A 18 -9.29 -6.03 -7.54
CA TYR A 18 -9.25 -5.70 -6.12
C TYR A 18 -7.83 -5.31 -5.72
N SER A 19 -7.73 -4.27 -4.91
CA SER A 19 -6.51 -3.88 -4.23
C SER A 19 -6.76 -3.85 -2.74
N VAL A 20 -5.84 -4.38 -1.96
CA VAL A 20 -5.89 -4.39 -0.51
C VAL A 20 -4.67 -3.71 0.09
N ASN A 21 -4.88 -3.02 1.21
CA ASN A 21 -3.83 -2.45 2.01
C ASN A 21 -4.10 -2.83 3.47
N PHE A 22 -3.05 -3.16 4.22
CA PHE A 22 -3.10 -3.51 5.64
C PHE A 22 -2.38 -2.45 6.49
N PRO A 23 -2.99 -1.25 6.67
CA PRO A 23 -2.36 -0.20 7.46
C PRO A 23 -2.28 -0.62 8.92
N ARG A 24 -1.07 -0.63 9.48
CA ARG A 24 -0.89 -0.93 10.90
C ARG A 24 -1.36 0.24 11.77
N MET A 25 -2.10 -0.09 12.82
CA MET A 25 -2.45 0.90 13.83
C MET A 25 -1.22 1.28 14.64
N ARG A 26 -1.05 2.57 14.87
CA ARG A 26 0.03 3.12 15.70
C ARG A 26 -0.56 3.98 16.82
N PRO A 27 0.12 4.08 17.97
CA PRO A 27 -0.28 5.01 19.02
C PRO A 27 -0.39 6.44 18.47
N ALA A 28 -1.36 7.20 18.95
CA ALA A 28 -1.45 8.62 18.63
C ALA A 28 -0.38 9.40 19.42
N GLU A 29 0.34 10.28 18.76
CA GLU A 29 1.43 11.08 19.37
C GLU A 29 0.95 11.95 20.54
N ASN A 30 -0.29 12.39 20.52
CA ASN A 30 -0.88 13.27 21.53
C ASN A 30 -1.62 12.52 22.66
N GLY A 31 -1.28 11.26 22.93
CA GLY A 31 -1.80 10.50 24.07
C GLY A 31 -3.28 10.09 23.97
N GLY A 32 -3.89 10.17 22.79
CA GLY A 32 -5.29 9.82 22.58
C GLY A 32 -5.50 8.31 22.46
N PHE A 33 -5.53 7.82 21.25
CA PHE A 33 -5.80 6.41 20.96
C PHE A 33 -4.57 5.53 21.16
N GLN A 34 -4.75 4.44 21.91
CA GLN A 34 -3.76 3.38 22.09
C GLN A 34 -4.34 2.09 21.51
N PRO A 35 -3.71 1.48 20.49
CA PRO A 35 -4.18 0.22 19.95
C PRO A 35 -3.96 -0.92 20.96
N ASN A 36 -4.95 -1.82 21.10
CA ASN A 36 -4.82 -3.00 21.95
C ASN A 36 -3.77 -3.98 21.43
N VAL A 37 -3.51 -3.98 20.14
CA VAL A 37 -2.52 -4.84 19.47
C VAL A 37 -1.69 -3.99 18.52
N ILE A 38 -0.38 -4.11 18.62
CA ILE A 38 0.57 -3.47 17.70
C ILE A 38 1.18 -4.58 16.84
N MET A 39 0.83 -4.60 15.58
CA MET A 39 1.36 -5.55 14.61
C MET A 39 2.82 -5.25 14.28
N ASN A 40 3.70 -6.23 14.47
CA ASN A 40 5.11 -6.11 14.07
C ASN A 40 5.33 -6.45 12.58
N ASP A 41 6.56 -6.29 12.08
CA ASP A 41 6.89 -6.51 10.67
C ASP A 41 6.69 -7.96 10.22
N ARG A 42 6.99 -8.92 11.10
CA ARG A 42 6.78 -10.35 10.81
C ARG A 42 5.30 -10.68 10.67
N GLU A 43 4.47 -10.14 11.53
CA GLU A 43 3.02 -10.35 11.49
C GLU A 43 2.40 -9.70 10.25
N LEU A 44 2.87 -8.50 9.85
CA LEU A 44 2.45 -7.87 8.62
C LEU A 44 2.86 -8.70 7.39
N ALA A 45 4.08 -9.23 7.37
CA ALA A 45 4.54 -10.11 6.32
C ALA A 45 3.71 -11.41 6.26
N GLN A 46 3.41 -12.02 7.41
CA GLN A 46 2.56 -13.21 7.48
C GLN A 46 1.14 -12.94 6.93
N LEU A 47 0.55 -11.80 7.29
CA LEU A 47 -0.76 -11.40 6.77
C LEU A 47 -0.73 -11.19 5.24
N THR A 48 0.32 -10.55 4.74
CA THR A 48 0.54 -10.33 3.30
C THR A 48 0.65 -11.67 2.56
N PHE A 49 1.45 -12.61 3.08
CA PHE A 49 1.59 -13.94 2.46
C PHE A 49 0.30 -14.74 2.56
N ALA A 50 -0.41 -14.68 3.68
CA ALA A 50 -1.71 -15.34 3.82
C ALA A 50 -2.71 -14.81 2.78
N MET A 51 -2.76 -13.49 2.58
CA MET A 51 -3.62 -12.88 1.56
C MET A 51 -3.20 -13.30 0.14
N ARG A 52 -1.91 -13.38 -0.16
CA ARG A 52 -1.40 -13.82 -1.45
C ARG A 52 -1.70 -15.31 -1.74
N ILE A 53 -1.70 -16.15 -0.72
CA ILE A 53 -2.11 -17.56 -0.83
C ILE A 53 -3.62 -17.66 -1.03
N PHE A 54 -4.38 -16.82 -0.34
CA PHE A 54 -5.84 -16.78 -0.43
C PHE A 54 -6.33 -16.29 -1.79
N ASP A 55 -5.69 -15.25 -2.33
CA ASP A 55 -5.96 -14.72 -3.67
C ASP A 55 -4.64 -14.31 -4.34
N HIS A 56 -4.26 -15.06 -5.38
CA HIS A 56 -3.03 -14.83 -6.12
C HIS A 56 -3.07 -13.60 -7.03
N ASP A 57 -4.25 -13.14 -7.42
CA ASP A 57 -4.44 -12.03 -8.36
C ASP A 57 -4.68 -10.67 -7.67
N VAL A 58 -4.90 -10.67 -6.35
CA VAL A 58 -5.17 -9.43 -5.64
C VAL A 58 -3.95 -8.48 -5.69
N ASP A 59 -4.20 -7.21 -5.95
CA ASP A 59 -3.19 -6.18 -5.77
C ASP A 59 -2.98 -5.91 -4.27
N ILE A 60 -1.75 -6.05 -3.76
CA ILE A 60 -1.41 -5.75 -2.37
C ILE A 60 -0.52 -4.53 -2.34
N SER A 61 -1.02 -3.47 -1.73
CA SER A 61 -0.36 -2.17 -1.69
C SER A 61 0.27 -1.90 -0.32
N TYR A 62 1.51 -1.40 -0.32
CA TYR A 62 2.15 -0.83 0.86
C TYR A 62 2.29 0.68 0.70
N SER A 63 1.83 1.42 1.71
CA SER A 63 1.90 2.87 1.75
C SER A 63 3.21 3.37 2.39
N THR A 64 3.48 4.66 2.25
CA THR A 64 4.61 5.36 2.88
C THR A 64 4.55 5.38 4.42
N ARG A 65 3.47 4.88 5.03
CA ARG A 65 3.38 4.66 6.48
C ARG A 65 4.30 3.57 6.97
N GLU A 66 4.67 2.63 6.09
CA GLU A 66 5.62 1.57 6.40
C GLU A 66 7.06 2.04 6.14
N PRO A 67 8.02 1.65 7.02
CA PRO A 67 9.43 1.99 6.83
C PRO A 67 9.99 1.47 5.50
N ALA A 68 10.96 2.18 4.94
CA ALA A 68 11.62 1.82 3.70
C ALA A 68 12.12 0.37 3.71
N GLN A 69 12.73 -0.08 4.80
CA GLN A 69 13.29 -1.42 4.93
C GLN A 69 12.26 -2.53 4.71
N ILE A 70 11.09 -2.45 5.36
CA ILE A 70 10.06 -3.50 5.15
C ILE A 70 9.46 -3.41 3.76
N ARG A 71 9.27 -2.20 3.22
CA ARG A 71 8.76 -2.00 1.86
C ARG A 71 9.68 -2.63 0.83
N ASP A 72 10.98 -2.36 0.91
CA ASP A 72 11.99 -2.90 0.01
C ASP A 72 12.08 -4.43 0.12
N ASN A 73 12.07 -4.97 1.34
CA ASN A 73 12.11 -6.41 1.56
C ASN A 73 10.85 -7.14 1.03
N MET A 74 9.70 -6.50 1.10
CA MET A 74 8.43 -7.10 0.66
C MET A 74 8.16 -6.89 -0.84
N ALA A 75 8.94 -6.04 -1.51
CA ALA A 75 8.84 -5.83 -2.94
C ALA A 75 9.11 -7.13 -3.71
N GLY A 76 8.09 -7.60 -4.43
CA GLY A 76 8.16 -8.85 -5.19
C GLY A 76 8.08 -10.13 -4.37
N LEU A 77 7.84 -10.04 -3.05
CA LEU A 77 7.53 -11.19 -2.20
C LEU A 77 6.04 -11.34 -1.90
N GLY A 78 5.22 -10.41 -2.32
CA GLY A 78 3.78 -10.43 -2.08
C GLY A 78 3.15 -9.08 -2.34
N VAL A 79 3.89 -8.00 -2.12
CA VAL A 79 3.49 -6.64 -2.43
C VAL A 79 3.68 -6.37 -3.92
N THR A 80 2.66 -5.81 -4.54
CA THR A 80 2.61 -5.51 -5.98
C THR A 80 2.61 -4.02 -6.28
N THR A 81 2.16 -3.20 -5.33
CA THR A 81 2.02 -1.76 -5.50
C THR A 81 2.59 -1.02 -4.30
N MET A 82 3.25 0.10 -4.54
CA MET A 82 3.76 0.98 -3.49
C MET A 82 3.44 2.43 -3.79
N SER A 83 3.03 3.20 -2.78
CA SER A 83 2.97 4.66 -2.89
C SER A 83 4.34 5.29 -2.58
N ALA A 84 4.60 6.46 -3.14
CA ALA A 84 5.76 7.27 -2.82
C ALA A 84 5.37 8.74 -2.69
N GLU A 85 6.18 9.53 -2.03
CA GLU A 85 5.99 10.98 -1.83
C GLU A 85 4.62 11.37 -1.27
N SER A 86 4.01 10.52 -0.44
CA SER A 86 2.69 10.82 0.12
C SER A 86 2.79 12.01 1.08
N LYS A 87 1.92 12.99 0.89
CA LYS A 87 1.75 14.16 1.75
C LYS A 87 0.42 14.02 2.48
N THR A 88 0.47 13.97 3.80
CA THR A 88 -0.71 13.71 4.64
C THR A 88 -1.26 14.95 5.33
N GLU A 89 -0.53 16.05 5.27
CA GLU A 89 -0.94 17.35 5.75
C GLU A 89 -1.95 18.02 4.78
N PRO A 90 -2.92 18.78 5.27
CA PRO A 90 -3.84 19.54 4.43
C PRO A 90 -3.08 20.51 3.52
N GLY A 91 -3.29 20.40 2.20
CA GLY A 91 -2.59 21.23 1.20
C GLY A 91 -1.12 20.85 0.96
N GLY A 92 -0.63 19.72 1.50
CA GLY A 92 0.78 19.29 1.43
C GLY A 92 1.36 19.15 0.04
N TYR A 93 0.52 18.93 -0.98
CA TYR A 93 0.95 18.88 -2.37
C TYR A 93 1.05 20.25 -3.02
N TYR A 94 0.54 21.32 -2.41
CA TYR A 94 0.47 22.62 -3.05
C TYR A 94 1.18 23.76 -2.30
N THR A 95 0.99 23.94 -1.00
CA THR A 95 1.40 25.21 -0.36
C THR A 95 1.93 25.17 1.07
N TYR A 96 1.74 24.13 1.86
CA TYR A 96 2.05 24.18 3.30
C TYR A 96 2.79 22.96 3.83
N PRO A 97 4.12 23.07 4.04
CA PRO A 97 4.91 21.97 4.59
C PRO A 97 4.81 21.82 6.12
N GLN A 98 3.96 22.58 6.83
CA GLN A 98 3.93 22.61 8.30
C GLN A 98 2.53 22.48 8.92
N ALA A 99 1.52 22.06 8.16
CA ALA A 99 0.22 21.75 8.75
C ALA A 99 0.28 20.38 9.45
N LEU A 100 -0.55 20.19 10.47
CA LEU A 100 -0.66 18.96 11.25
C LEU A 100 -0.80 17.73 10.34
N GLU A 101 0.18 16.84 10.36
CA GLU A 101 0.13 15.56 9.65
C GLU A 101 -1.05 14.73 10.16
N GLN A 102 -1.87 14.23 9.24
CA GLN A 102 -2.95 13.29 9.59
C GLN A 102 -2.39 11.92 10.00
N PHE A 103 -1.29 11.52 9.37
CA PHE A 103 -0.62 10.25 9.61
C PHE A 103 0.88 10.44 9.47
N HIS A 104 1.63 9.83 10.36
CA HIS A 104 3.08 9.77 10.28
C HIS A 104 3.53 9.03 9.00
N VAL A 105 4.32 9.70 8.17
CA VAL A 105 5.00 9.12 7.01
C VAL A 105 6.35 8.58 7.48
N SER A 106 6.58 7.27 7.33
CA SER A 106 7.83 6.62 7.76
C SER A 106 8.84 6.48 6.63
N ASP A 107 8.38 6.49 5.39
CA ASP A 107 9.22 6.47 4.20
C ASP A 107 9.02 7.77 3.43
N GLU A 108 9.94 8.69 3.61
CA GLU A 108 9.91 10.03 3.01
C GLU A 108 10.61 10.09 1.65
N ARG A 109 11.08 8.94 1.15
CA ARG A 109 11.77 8.88 -0.15
C ARG A 109 10.88 9.41 -1.27
N THR A 110 11.51 10.14 -2.18
CA THR A 110 10.89 10.57 -3.44
C THR A 110 10.52 9.36 -4.30
N ALA A 111 9.62 9.56 -5.25
CA ALA A 111 9.24 8.50 -6.18
C ALA A 111 10.45 7.99 -6.98
N VAL A 112 11.39 8.86 -7.34
CA VAL A 112 12.63 8.50 -8.03
C VAL A 112 13.55 7.65 -7.15
N GLU A 113 13.67 7.96 -5.87
CA GLU A 113 14.48 7.17 -4.92
C GLU A 113 13.88 5.79 -4.69
N VAL A 114 12.56 5.69 -4.58
CA VAL A 114 11.87 4.39 -4.47
C VAL A 114 12.06 3.58 -5.76
N GLU A 115 11.91 4.19 -6.92
CA GLU A 115 12.16 3.55 -8.21
C GLU A 115 13.58 3.01 -8.30
N HIS A 116 14.58 3.83 -7.91
CA HIS A 116 15.99 3.42 -7.91
C HIS A 116 16.25 2.26 -6.94
N ALA A 117 15.68 2.30 -5.74
CA ALA A 117 15.79 1.21 -4.77
C ALA A 117 15.22 -0.10 -5.32
N LEU A 118 14.04 -0.06 -5.93
CA LEU A 118 13.41 -1.25 -6.54
C LEU A 118 14.25 -1.81 -7.70
N LYS A 119 14.81 -0.94 -8.55
CA LYS A 119 15.72 -1.35 -9.65
C LYS A 119 16.98 -2.02 -9.11
N SER A 120 17.56 -1.51 -8.01
CA SER A 120 18.73 -2.11 -7.38
C SER A 120 18.46 -3.51 -6.81
N LEU A 121 17.21 -3.80 -6.48
CA LEU A 121 16.73 -5.13 -6.06
C LEU A 121 16.37 -6.06 -7.25
N GLY A 122 16.66 -5.64 -8.48
CA GLY A 122 16.34 -6.39 -9.68
C GLY A 122 14.86 -6.40 -10.04
N ARG A 123 14.10 -5.40 -9.58
CA ARG A 123 12.69 -5.22 -9.92
C ARG A 123 12.56 -4.19 -11.04
N GLU A 124 11.49 -4.31 -11.82
CA GLU A 124 11.12 -3.35 -12.83
C GLU A 124 9.87 -2.59 -12.36
N PRO A 125 10.02 -1.40 -11.71
CA PRO A 125 8.88 -0.61 -11.28
C PRO A 125 8.17 0.00 -12.49
N VAL A 126 6.84 -0.14 -12.48
CA VAL A 126 5.95 0.44 -13.49
C VAL A 126 5.11 1.51 -12.80
N TRP A 127 5.07 2.69 -13.39
CA TRP A 127 4.18 3.73 -12.92
C TRP A 127 2.74 3.32 -13.16
N LYS A 128 1.87 3.49 -12.16
CA LYS A 128 0.51 2.96 -12.20
C LYS A 128 -0.31 3.50 -13.36
N ASP A 129 -0.08 4.73 -13.76
CA ASP A 129 -0.76 5.37 -14.91
C ASP A 129 -0.39 4.73 -16.26
N TRP A 130 0.70 3.95 -16.31
CA TRP A 130 1.18 3.21 -17.47
C TRP A 130 0.89 1.71 -17.39
N ASP A 131 0.15 1.27 -16.37
CA ASP A 131 -0.25 -0.13 -16.24
C ASP A 131 -1.20 -0.52 -17.37
N VAL A 132 -0.77 -1.45 -18.22
CA VAL A 132 -1.52 -1.99 -19.36
C VAL A 132 -2.92 -2.50 -18.97
N SER A 133 -3.14 -2.81 -17.69
CA SER A 133 -4.47 -3.20 -17.22
C SER A 133 -5.51 -2.08 -17.31
N PHE A 134 -5.08 -0.82 -17.36
CA PHE A 134 -5.98 0.33 -17.57
C PHE A 134 -6.30 0.55 -19.06
N ASP A 135 -5.43 0.15 -19.98
CA ASP A 135 -5.64 0.29 -21.41
C ASP A 135 -6.69 -0.69 -21.99
N LYS A 136 -7.00 -1.74 -21.25
CA LYS A 136 -7.95 -2.79 -21.67
C LYS A 136 -9.40 -2.47 -21.34
N PHE A 137 -9.70 -1.32 -20.78
CA PHE A 137 -11.06 -0.85 -20.62
C PHE A 137 -11.60 -0.27 -21.92
N THR A 138 -11.91 -1.14 -22.87
CA THR A 138 -12.83 -0.76 -23.94
C THR A 138 -14.22 -0.64 -23.30
N PRO A 139 -14.85 0.55 -23.28
CA PRO A 139 -16.20 0.67 -22.77
C PRO A 139 -17.11 -0.25 -23.59
N ILE A 140 -17.78 -1.17 -22.91
CA ILE A 140 -18.82 -1.99 -23.52
C ILE A 140 -19.92 -0.98 -23.91
N ARG A 141 -20.13 -0.84 -25.24
CA ARG A 141 -21.25 -0.10 -25.81
C ARG A 141 -22.56 -0.82 -25.54
#